data_0ea017ba90939ab088aed3aaa0b18358
#
_entry.id   0ea017ba90939ab088aed3aaa0b18358
#
_cell.length_a   1.000
_cell.length_b   1.000
_cell.length_c   1.000
_cell.angle_alpha   90.00
_cell.angle_beta   90.00
_cell.angle_gamma   90.00
#
_symmetry.space_group_name_H-M   'P 1'
#
loop_
_entity.id
_entity.type
_entity.pdbx_description
1 polymer ?
#
loop_
_entity_poly.entity_id
_entity_poly.type
_entity_poly.pdbx_seq_one_letter_code
_entity_poly.pdbx_strand_id
1 'polypeptide(L)'
;MKTVVLLYPTSCIYEIVILNYFLHFAGKEVLFVSPDGTPITAMEGYSINVSGKLTDIAPDEIELAIVPGGNIKAIDNPIVWNCLKDIKSRGGILAAICAGVDVLDHA
;
A
#
# COMPACT_ATOMS: atom_id res chain seq x y z
N MET A 1 13.84 -0.03 8.41
CA MET A 1 13.11 -0.19 7.14
C MET A 1 11.62 -0.27 7.42
N LYS A 2 10.81 0.22 6.51
CA LYS A 2 9.36 0.35 6.71
C LYS A 2 8.59 -0.58 5.79
N THR A 3 7.46 -1.08 6.29
CA THR A 3 6.44 -1.74 5.48
C THR A 3 5.29 -0.77 5.28
N VAL A 4 4.90 -0.52 4.04
CA VAL A 4 3.78 0.36 3.73
C VAL A 4 2.64 -0.44 3.12
N VAL A 5 1.42 -0.10 3.51
CA VAL A 5 0.19 -0.62 2.89
C VAL A 5 -0.47 0.55 2.19
N LEU A 6 -0.60 0.46 0.87
CA LEU A 6 -1.25 1.50 0.07
C LEU A 6 -2.76 1.31 0.14
N LEU A 7 -3.41 2.14 0.92
CA LEU A 7 -4.87 2.15 1.02
C LEU A 7 -5.47 3.20 0.10
N TYR A 8 -6.64 2.91 -0.40
CA TYR A 8 -7.39 3.79 -1.29
C TYR A 8 -8.89 3.53 -1.07
N PRO A 9 -9.78 4.43 -1.48
CA PRO A 9 -11.22 4.18 -1.34
C PRO A 9 -11.59 2.82 -1.92
N THR A 10 -12.34 2.04 -1.17
CA THR A 10 -12.76 0.66 -1.48
C THR A 10 -11.71 -0.43 -1.26
N SER A 11 -10.55 -0.14 -0.65
CA SER A 11 -9.58 -1.20 -0.32
C SER A 11 -10.24 -2.30 0.51
N CYS A 12 -9.92 -3.55 0.16
CA CYS A 12 -10.38 -4.73 0.91
C CYS A 12 -9.46 -4.96 2.11
N ILE A 13 -9.88 -4.56 3.29
CA ILE A 13 -9.03 -4.67 4.49
C ILE A 13 -8.89 -6.12 4.94
N TYR A 14 -9.95 -6.93 4.82
CA TYR A 14 -9.89 -8.32 5.28
C TYR A 14 -8.79 -9.13 4.58
N GLU A 15 -8.40 -8.74 3.36
CA GLU A 15 -7.36 -9.45 2.59
C GLU A 15 -5.97 -9.29 3.20
N ILE A 16 -5.75 -8.23 3.99
CA ILE A 16 -4.42 -7.89 4.51
C ILE A 16 -4.31 -8.04 6.03
N VAL A 17 -5.41 -8.33 6.72
CA VAL A 17 -5.44 -8.33 8.19
C VAL A 17 -4.47 -9.36 8.78
N ILE A 18 -4.48 -10.58 8.28
CA ILE A 18 -3.62 -11.65 8.81
C ILE A 18 -2.15 -11.33 8.53
N LEU A 19 -1.84 -10.87 7.32
CA LEU A 19 -0.47 -10.48 6.99
C LEU A 19 0.02 -9.36 7.91
N ASN A 20 -0.78 -8.34 8.11
CA ASN A 20 -0.41 -7.21 8.98
C ASN A 20 -0.24 -7.65 10.43
N TYR A 21 -1.06 -8.59 10.89
CA TYR A 21 -0.92 -9.18 12.22
C TYR A 21 0.48 -9.82 12.38
N PHE A 22 0.88 -10.66 11.44
CA PHE A 22 2.18 -11.32 11.53
C PHE A 22 3.36 -10.36 11.37
N LEU A 23 3.23 -9.37 10.49
CA LEU A 23 4.28 -8.34 10.32
C LEU A 23 4.47 -7.54 11.61
N HIS A 24 3.39 -7.16 12.27
CA HIS A 24 3.46 -6.45 13.54
C HIS A 24 4.19 -7.26 14.60
N PHE A 25 3.83 -8.53 14.75
CA PHE A 25 4.46 -9.41 15.76
C PHE A 25 5.87 -9.84 15.38
N ALA A 26 6.27 -9.67 14.10
CA ALA A 26 7.65 -9.84 13.67
C ALA A 26 8.51 -8.59 13.92
N GLY A 27 7.94 -7.56 14.55
CA GLY A 27 8.66 -6.32 14.85
C GLY A 27 8.78 -5.35 13.67
N LYS A 28 7.96 -5.53 12.62
CA LYS A 28 7.98 -4.64 11.46
C LYS A 28 7.13 -3.40 11.73
N GLU A 29 7.63 -2.24 11.31
CA GLU A 29 6.84 -1.01 11.31
C GLU A 29 5.90 -1.02 10.11
N VAL A 30 4.60 -1.14 10.33
CA VAL A 30 3.59 -1.16 9.28
C VAL A 30 2.87 0.18 9.26
N LEU A 31 2.95 0.88 8.13
CA LEU A 31 2.33 2.20 7.95
C LEU A 31 1.24 2.10 6.88
N PHE A 32 0.08 2.64 7.18
CA PHE A 32 -0.96 2.85 6.18
C PHE A 32 -0.73 4.20 5.50
N VAL A 33 -0.69 4.19 4.18
CA VAL A 33 -0.58 5.41 3.37
C VAL A 33 -1.66 5.42 2.31
N SER A 34 -2.03 6.60 1.83
CA SER A 34 -2.96 6.75 0.72
C SER A 34 -2.33 7.62 -0.37
N PRO A 35 -2.91 7.67 -1.58
CA PRO A 35 -2.32 8.46 -2.67
C PRO A 35 -2.16 9.94 -2.33
N ASP A 36 -3.11 10.52 -1.61
CA ASP A 36 -3.12 11.95 -1.28
C ASP A 36 -3.01 12.23 0.23
N GLY A 37 -2.86 11.19 1.05
CA GLY A 37 -2.74 11.34 2.50
C GLY A 37 -4.06 11.53 3.24
N THR A 38 -5.20 11.51 2.53
CA THR A 38 -6.50 11.62 3.19
C THR A 38 -6.97 10.27 3.74
N PRO A 39 -7.78 10.26 4.81
CA PRO A 39 -8.41 9.04 5.28
C PRO A 39 -9.24 8.38 4.19
N ILE A 40 -9.38 7.06 4.25
CA ILE A 40 -10.13 6.29 3.26
C ILE A 40 -11.32 5.59 3.91
N THR A 41 -12.31 5.25 3.11
CA THR A 41 -13.37 4.33 3.50
C THR A 41 -13.13 3.01 2.79
N ALA A 42 -12.90 1.96 3.57
CA ALA A 42 -12.64 0.61 3.05
C ALA A 42 -13.91 -0.01 2.47
N MET A 43 -13.74 -1.08 1.70
CA MET A 43 -14.87 -1.82 1.12
C MET A 43 -15.82 -2.34 2.21
N GLU A 44 -15.30 -2.68 3.38
CA GLU A 44 -16.09 -3.13 4.52
C GLU A 44 -16.83 -2.00 5.24
N GLY A 45 -16.66 -0.75 4.80
CA GLY A 45 -17.31 0.41 5.40
C GLY A 45 -16.53 1.08 6.52
N TYR A 46 -15.34 0.59 6.84
CA TYR A 46 -14.50 1.20 7.88
C TYR A 46 -13.92 2.53 7.39
N SER A 47 -13.92 3.53 8.26
CA SER A 47 -13.12 4.73 8.07
C SER A 47 -11.74 4.50 8.66
N ILE A 48 -10.70 4.68 7.85
CA ILE A 48 -9.33 4.40 8.25
C ILE A 48 -8.48 5.65 8.05
N ASN A 49 -7.84 6.08 9.13
CA ASN A 49 -6.83 7.14 9.06
C ASN A 49 -5.53 6.56 8.54
N VAL A 50 -4.81 7.36 7.77
CA VAL A 50 -3.50 6.98 7.23
C VAL A 50 -2.41 7.86 7.84
N SER A 51 -1.17 7.39 7.79
CA SER A 51 -0.03 8.12 8.33
C SER A 51 0.43 9.25 7.40
N GLY A 52 0.07 9.20 6.12
CA GLY A 52 0.44 10.21 5.14
C GLY A 52 0.27 9.72 3.71
N LYS A 53 0.88 10.45 2.78
CA LYS A 53 0.89 10.08 1.36
C LYS A 53 1.94 9.01 1.08
N LEU A 54 1.69 8.17 0.09
CA LEU A 54 2.69 7.22 -0.39
C LEU A 54 4.01 7.93 -0.73
N THR A 55 3.93 9.09 -1.37
CA THR A 55 5.11 9.84 -1.81
C THR A 55 5.83 10.57 -0.69
N ASP A 56 5.29 10.60 0.53
CA ASP A 56 5.97 11.22 1.68
C ASP A 56 7.08 10.33 2.25
N ILE A 57 7.09 9.04 1.91
CA ILE A 57 8.09 8.10 2.41
C ILE A 57 9.13 7.88 1.32
N ALA A 58 10.40 8.05 1.68
CA ALA A 58 11.49 7.84 0.73
C ALA A 58 11.52 6.39 0.26
N PRO A 59 11.59 6.13 -1.05
CA PRO A 59 11.55 4.76 -1.58
C PRO A 59 12.63 3.83 -1.02
N ASP A 60 13.81 4.37 -0.70
CA ASP A 60 14.91 3.57 -0.14
C ASP A 60 14.70 3.18 1.33
N GLU A 61 13.70 3.75 2.00
CA GLU A 61 13.31 3.37 3.37
C GLU A 61 12.24 2.30 3.41
N ILE A 62 11.71 1.87 2.27
CA ILE A 62 10.62 0.90 2.18
C ILE A 62 11.18 -0.46 1.81
N GLU A 63 11.00 -1.44 2.69
CA GLU A 63 11.40 -2.82 2.41
C GLU A 63 10.27 -3.64 1.79
N LEU A 64 9.01 -3.26 2.04
CA LEU A 64 7.84 -3.97 1.54
C LEU A 64 6.70 -2.99 1.32
N ALA A 65 6.11 -3.03 0.14
CA ALA A 65 4.88 -2.28 -0.18
C ALA A 65 3.77 -3.27 -0.54
N ILE A 66 2.63 -3.14 0.12
CA ILE A 66 1.48 -4.04 -0.04
C ILE A 66 0.34 -3.25 -0.68
N VAL A 67 -0.22 -3.80 -1.76
CA VAL A 67 -1.36 -3.21 -2.47
C VAL A 67 -2.56 -4.16 -2.36
N PRO A 68 -3.54 -3.88 -1.50
CA PRO A 68 -4.73 -4.70 -1.40
C PRO A 68 -5.64 -4.54 -2.62
N GLY A 69 -6.60 -5.44 -2.76
CA GLY A 69 -7.61 -5.36 -3.79
C GLY A 69 -8.67 -4.30 -3.50
N GLY A 70 -9.48 -4.01 -4.50
CA GLY A 70 -10.55 -3.01 -4.45
C GLY A 70 -10.76 -2.39 -5.82
N ASN A 71 -11.40 -1.23 -5.88
CA ASN A 71 -11.49 -0.46 -7.10
C ASN A 71 -10.19 0.34 -7.27
N ILE A 72 -9.27 -0.15 -8.09
CA ILE A 72 -7.94 0.40 -8.23
C ILE A 72 -7.87 1.73 -8.98
N LYS A 73 -9.00 2.28 -9.39
CA LYS A 73 -9.05 3.51 -10.19
C LYS A 73 -8.28 4.67 -9.55
N ALA A 74 -8.30 4.76 -8.24
CA ALA A 74 -7.62 5.83 -7.51
C ALA A 74 -6.09 5.69 -7.49
N ILE A 75 -5.57 4.50 -7.76
CA ILE A 75 -4.14 4.20 -7.68
C ILE A 75 -3.54 3.74 -9.01
N ASP A 76 -4.37 3.53 -10.03
CA ASP A 76 -3.91 3.06 -11.33
C ASP A 76 -3.50 4.25 -12.20
N ASN A 77 -2.40 4.88 -11.85
CA ASN A 77 -1.90 6.08 -12.49
C ASN A 77 -0.36 6.15 -12.43
N PRO A 78 0.28 6.97 -13.31
CA PRO A 78 1.75 7.05 -13.37
C PRO A 78 2.43 7.47 -12.08
N ILE A 79 1.82 8.30 -11.25
CA ILE A 79 2.43 8.74 -9.99
C ILE A 79 2.63 7.52 -9.08
N VAL A 80 1.60 6.70 -8.92
CA VAL A 80 1.68 5.49 -8.11
C VAL A 80 2.61 4.46 -8.75
N TRP A 81 2.48 4.22 -10.07
CA TRP A 81 3.35 3.27 -10.77
C TRP A 81 4.83 3.61 -10.60
N ASN A 82 5.18 4.87 -10.77
CA ASN A 82 6.58 5.32 -10.68
C ASN A 82 7.10 5.21 -9.24
N CYS A 83 6.27 5.48 -8.25
CA CYS A 83 6.65 5.32 -6.86
C CYS A 83 6.94 3.85 -6.53
N LEU A 84 6.07 2.94 -6.96
CA LEU A 84 6.26 1.49 -6.76
C LEU A 84 7.48 1.00 -7.52
N LYS A 85 7.70 1.49 -8.73
CA LYS A 85 8.89 1.15 -9.51
C LYS A 85 10.17 1.58 -8.80
N ASP A 86 10.19 2.76 -8.21
CA ASP A 86 11.33 3.25 -7.43
C ASP A 86 11.61 2.36 -6.22
N ILE A 87 10.56 1.97 -5.50
CA ILE A 87 10.71 1.06 -4.35
C ILE A 87 11.37 -0.24 -4.79
N LYS A 88 10.88 -0.82 -5.87
CA LYS A 88 11.40 -2.08 -6.42
C LYS A 88 12.84 -1.92 -6.87
N SER A 89 13.18 -0.84 -7.57
CA SER A 89 14.54 -0.60 -8.07
C SER A 89 15.56 -0.41 -6.96
N ARG A 90 15.12 -0.03 -5.76
CA ARG A 90 15.98 0.15 -4.58
C ARG A 90 16.01 -1.08 -3.67
N GLY A 91 15.53 -2.22 -4.17
CA GLY A 91 15.57 -3.50 -3.45
C GLY A 91 14.34 -3.80 -2.61
N GLY A 92 13.33 -2.94 -2.62
CA GLY A 92 12.06 -3.19 -1.93
C GLY A 92 11.26 -4.30 -2.60
N ILE A 93 10.42 -4.95 -1.81
CA ILE A 93 9.52 -6.01 -2.27
C ILE A 93 8.14 -5.41 -2.49
N LEU A 94 7.52 -5.74 -3.62
CA LEU A 94 6.14 -5.37 -3.90
C LEU A 94 5.25 -6.61 -3.75
N ALA A 95 4.14 -6.44 -3.04
CA ALA A 95 3.15 -7.49 -2.87
C ALA A 95 1.76 -6.93 -3.18
N ALA A 96 0.92 -7.72 -3.81
CA ALA A 96 -0.45 -7.31 -4.13
C ALA A 96 -1.40 -8.48 -4.03
N ILE A 97 -2.67 -8.15 -3.85
CA ILE A 97 -3.77 -9.11 -3.74
C ILE A 97 -4.87 -8.68 -4.69
N CYS A 98 -5.47 -9.65 -5.41
CA CYS A 98 -6.59 -9.42 -6.33
C CYS A 98 -6.28 -8.32 -7.35
N ALA A 99 -7.16 -7.32 -7.48
CA ALA A 99 -7.01 -6.24 -8.44
C ALA A 99 -5.73 -5.39 -8.22
N GLY A 100 -5.15 -5.41 -7.02
CA GLY A 100 -3.88 -4.74 -6.75
C GLY A 100 -2.74 -5.24 -7.63
N VAL A 101 -2.82 -6.48 -8.10
CA VAL A 101 -1.82 -7.06 -9.01
C VAL A 101 -1.74 -6.27 -10.33
N ASP A 102 -2.86 -5.76 -10.82
CA ASP A 102 -2.88 -5.00 -12.07
C ASP A 102 -2.07 -3.71 -11.96
N VAL A 103 -2.02 -3.12 -10.77
CA VAL A 103 -1.20 -1.92 -10.52
C VAL A 103 0.29 -2.29 -10.56
N LEU A 104 0.66 -3.44 -10.00
CA LEU A 104 2.05 -3.90 -10.00
C LEU A 104 2.57 -4.23 -11.40
N ASP A 105 1.69 -4.57 -12.35
CA ASP A 105 2.10 -4.84 -13.72
C ASP A 105 2.76 -3.62 -14.37
N HIS A 106 2.50 -2.43 -13.88
CA HIS A 106 3.12 -1.18 -14.35
C HIS A 106 4.44 -0.85 -13.63
N ALA A 107 4.75 -1.58 -12.60
CA ALA A 107 5.98 -1.39 -11.85
C ALA A 107 7.06 -2.38 -12.31
#